data_a3dd04c06a2522d27d0a6e4ab2cd29c8
#
_entry.id   a3dd04c06a2522d27d0a6e4ab2cd29c8
#
_cell.length_a   1.000
_cell.length_b   1.000
_cell.length_c   1.000
_cell.angle_alpha   90.00
_cell.angle_beta   90.00
_cell.angle_gamma   90.00
#
_symmetry.space_group_name_H-M   'P 1'
#
loop_
_entity.id
_entity.type
_entity.pdbx_description
1 polymer ?
#
loop_
_entity_poly.entity_id
_entity_poly.type
_entity_poly.pdbx_seq_one_letter_code
_entity_poly.pdbx_strand_id
1 'polypeptide(L)'
;MPRPHPWEASYPAQCRWDAPIKTGTLTALLQDAAARGGERPALVYRDRAVSFRLLEEMAERVAAGLLADGLRPGEAVALYLPNTPWHPACFFGVLLAGGRVVHLSPLDAPRELLHKIADSGARCLITTDFPTLLPNAARLLKEGGLRRAYLAGDAAWGGPAGDAPPDFTPLVLDAAPPAAWPELSPDDIALLQYTGGTTGKPKGAMLTHRNLTAAVSIYRAWRDEETLPPGEHRVLGVLPLFHIYMLAAVFLRHLADGNTLYLYPRFEVAQAVEEIERHRITNFPGVPTMWIALLNLPGIEARDLSSLRQCSSGGAPMPFEVQQKLEALIGCRIGGGWGMTETSPAGARLTAHGPRRPGLIGLPLPGVEMRVVALDDPTRALPPGEHGEIAVRGPNVFQGYWKQQAESAAAFRDGWFLTGDLGWMDEGGYFTLVDRRKNMIISSGFNVYPAAIEQAIYEHPDVEECLVIGVPDEYRGQAAKAFVKLRDTAQVLTLDALRGFLADRIGRHEMPAALELRAALPRSAASKLLAARLRDEEEEQAARSAKTEGTPA
;
A
#
# COMPACT_ATOMS: atom_id res chain seq x y z
N MET A 1 0.01 -34.34 16.86
CA MET A 1 0.80 -34.31 15.63
C MET A 1 1.80 -33.18 15.73
N PRO A 2 3.05 -33.32 15.30
CA PRO A 2 3.97 -32.17 15.28
C PRO A 2 3.36 -31.08 14.41
N ARG A 3 3.45 -29.83 14.84
CA ARG A 3 2.98 -28.68 14.06
C ARG A 3 3.84 -28.55 12.81
N PRO A 4 3.28 -28.46 11.60
CA PRO A 4 4.08 -28.49 10.38
C PRO A 4 4.90 -27.23 10.16
N HIS A 5 4.55 -26.11 10.83
CA HIS A 5 5.23 -24.83 10.66
C HIS A 5 5.72 -24.24 11.99
N PRO A 6 6.93 -23.65 12.03
CA PRO A 6 7.51 -23.08 13.26
C PRO A 6 6.61 -22.03 13.92
N TRP A 7 5.97 -21.19 13.10
CA TRP A 7 5.15 -20.07 13.57
C TRP A 7 3.86 -20.46 14.28
N GLU A 8 3.35 -21.68 14.08
CA GLU A 8 2.08 -22.10 14.71
C GLU A 8 2.13 -22.10 16.24
N ALA A 9 3.32 -22.31 16.81
CA ALA A 9 3.50 -22.26 18.26
C ALA A 9 3.40 -20.83 18.82
N SER A 10 3.67 -19.82 17.99
CA SER A 10 3.70 -18.41 18.37
C SER A 10 2.40 -17.66 18.01
N TYR A 11 1.42 -18.36 17.43
CA TYR A 11 0.12 -17.78 17.07
C TYR A 11 -0.68 -17.34 18.30
N PRO A 12 -1.45 -16.23 18.21
CA PRO A 12 -2.43 -15.90 19.24
C PRO A 12 -3.40 -17.06 19.47
N ALA A 13 -3.83 -17.27 20.72
CA ALA A 13 -4.67 -18.43 21.09
C ALA A 13 -5.95 -18.55 20.27
N GLN A 14 -6.51 -17.42 19.81
CA GLN A 14 -7.74 -17.38 19.00
C GLN A 14 -7.48 -17.57 17.50
N CYS A 15 -6.21 -17.62 17.07
CA CYS A 15 -5.82 -17.77 15.68
C CYS A 15 -5.36 -19.19 15.37
N ARG A 16 -5.75 -19.66 14.19
CA ARG A 16 -5.24 -20.93 13.64
C ARG A 16 -4.66 -20.66 12.27
N TRP A 17 -3.44 -21.14 12.02
CA TRP A 17 -2.83 -20.99 10.71
C TRP A 17 -3.57 -21.76 9.62
N ASP A 18 -4.10 -22.93 9.96
CA ASP A 18 -4.88 -23.79 9.09
C ASP A 18 -6.38 -23.42 9.02
N ALA A 19 -6.75 -22.20 9.45
CA ALA A 19 -8.12 -21.73 9.35
C ALA A 19 -8.60 -21.76 7.89
N PRO A 20 -9.84 -22.20 7.62
CA PRO A 20 -10.37 -22.27 6.26
C PRO A 20 -10.40 -20.87 5.61
N ILE A 21 -9.70 -20.72 4.49
CA ILE A 21 -9.71 -19.48 3.72
C ILE A 21 -10.81 -19.55 2.67
N LYS A 22 -11.81 -18.67 2.83
CA LYS A 22 -12.94 -18.56 1.90
C LYS A 22 -12.55 -17.71 0.71
N THR A 23 -12.87 -18.20 -0.48
CA THR A 23 -12.68 -17.50 -1.74
C THR A 23 -13.98 -17.41 -2.52
N GLY A 24 -14.11 -16.42 -3.38
CA GLY A 24 -15.31 -16.20 -4.20
C GLY A 24 -15.13 -14.99 -5.11
N THR A 25 -16.23 -14.36 -5.49
CA THR A 25 -16.20 -13.11 -6.22
C THR A 25 -16.33 -11.91 -5.27
N LEU A 26 -15.76 -10.77 -5.66
CA LEU A 26 -15.90 -9.52 -4.89
C LEU A 26 -17.34 -9.00 -4.91
N THR A 27 -18.09 -9.32 -5.96
CA THR A 27 -19.50 -8.97 -6.07
C THR A 27 -20.34 -9.73 -5.04
N ALA A 28 -20.09 -11.03 -4.85
CA ALA A 28 -20.71 -11.79 -3.77
C ALA A 28 -20.33 -11.25 -2.38
N LEU A 29 -19.09 -10.78 -2.19
CA LEU A 29 -18.68 -10.15 -0.94
C LEU A 29 -19.49 -8.88 -0.65
N LEU A 30 -19.74 -8.04 -1.67
CA LEU A 30 -20.60 -6.84 -1.53
C LEU A 30 -22.03 -7.25 -1.18
N GLN A 31 -22.61 -8.18 -1.91
CA GLN A 31 -23.98 -8.68 -1.68
C GLN A 31 -24.15 -9.23 -0.26
N ASP A 32 -23.21 -10.07 0.19
CA ASP A 32 -23.18 -10.59 1.55
C ASP A 32 -23.06 -9.47 2.61
N ALA A 33 -22.27 -8.43 2.33
CA ALA A 33 -22.12 -7.29 3.22
C ALA A 33 -23.40 -6.46 3.27
N ALA A 34 -24.04 -6.20 2.13
CA ALA A 34 -25.30 -5.48 2.01
C ALA A 34 -26.45 -6.21 2.70
N ALA A 35 -26.58 -7.52 2.48
CA ALA A 35 -27.59 -8.35 3.13
C ALA A 35 -27.48 -8.34 4.67
N ARG A 36 -26.26 -8.35 5.22
CA ARG A 36 -26.02 -8.31 6.68
C ARG A 36 -26.03 -6.91 7.26
N GLY A 37 -25.57 -5.93 6.50
CA GLY A 37 -25.41 -4.54 6.93
C GLY A 37 -26.70 -3.74 6.83
N GLY A 38 -27.50 -3.97 5.78
CA GLY A 38 -28.76 -3.25 5.53
C GLY A 38 -28.56 -1.76 5.53
N GLU A 39 -29.33 -1.05 6.34
CA GLU A 39 -29.30 0.42 6.47
C GLU A 39 -28.20 0.94 7.39
N ARG A 40 -27.38 0.08 8.00
CA ARG A 40 -26.23 0.57 8.78
C ARG A 40 -25.24 1.29 7.87
N PRO A 41 -24.55 2.32 8.36
CA PRO A 41 -23.53 3.02 7.59
C PRO A 41 -22.37 2.10 7.21
N ALA A 42 -22.10 1.94 5.93
CA ALA A 42 -20.87 1.34 5.40
C ALA A 42 -19.78 2.40 5.25
N LEU A 43 -20.17 3.59 4.74
CA LEU A 43 -19.27 4.71 4.52
C LEU A 43 -19.88 5.97 5.13
N VAL A 44 -19.02 6.87 5.61
CA VAL A 44 -19.37 8.25 5.95
C VAL A 44 -18.43 9.17 5.18
N TYR A 45 -18.98 10.15 4.50
CA TYR A 45 -18.23 11.15 3.75
C TYR A 45 -18.90 12.51 3.86
N ARG A 46 -18.18 13.51 4.37
CA ARG A 46 -18.75 14.86 4.65
C ARG A 46 -20.05 14.78 5.45
N ASP A 47 -20.04 14.01 6.53
CA ASP A 47 -21.20 13.76 7.41
C ASP A 47 -22.44 13.11 6.75
N ARG A 48 -22.31 12.66 5.51
CA ARG A 48 -23.34 11.90 4.82
C ARG A 48 -23.02 10.42 4.86
N ALA A 49 -23.97 9.65 5.35
CA ALA A 49 -23.85 8.21 5.43
C ALA A 49 -24.30 7.56 4.13
N VAL A 50 -23.54 6.55 3.69
CA VAL A 50 -23.93 5.59 2.67
C VAL A 50 -24.11 4.25 3.37
N SER A 51 -25.34 3.72 3.37
CA SER A 51 -25.62 2.41 3.97
C SER A 51 -25.00 1.29 3.14
N PHE A 52 -24.88 0.10 3.72
CA PHE A 52 -24.42 -1.08 2.98
C PHE A 52 -25.31 -1.36 1.78
N ARG A 53 -26.65 -1.25 1.95
CA ARG A 53 -27.61 -1.42 0.85
C ARG A 53 -27.47 -0.33 -0.21
N LEU A 54 -27.37 0.93 0.19
CA LEU A 54 -27.18 2.03 -0.76
C LEU A 54 -25.88 1.88 -1.57
N LEU A 55 -24.80 1.38 -0.96
CA LEU A 55 -23.55 1.12 -1.67
C LEU A 55 -23.73 0.05 -2.75
N GLU A 56 -24.45 -1.03 -2.46
CA GLU A 56 -24.81 -2.07 -3.44
C GLU A 56 -25.66 -1.49 -4.56
N GLU A 57 -26.74 -0.77 -4.26
CA GLU A 57 -27.60 -0.11 -5.26
C GLU A 57 -26.81 0.87 -6.15
N MET A 58 -25.88 1.64 -5.59
CA MET A 58 -25.01 2.51 -6.37
C MET A 58 -24.13 1.71 -7.32
N ALA A 59 -23.54 0.61 -6.86
CA ALA A 59 -22.73 -0.26 -7.69
C ALA A 59 -23.54 -0.90 -8.83
N GLU A 60 -24.75 -1.35 -8.55
CA GLU A 60 -25.69 -1.90 -9.57
C GLU A 60 -26.05 -0.86 -10.63
N ARG A 61 -26.33 0.38 -10.24
CA ARG A 61 -26.63 1.46 -11.19
C ARG A 61 -25.43 1.79 -12.06
N VAL A 62 -24.22 1.85 -11.49
CA VAL A 62 -22.98 2.02 -12.26
C VAL A 62 -22.80 0.87 -13.25
N ALA A 63 -23.01 -0.36 -12.82
CA ALA A 63 -22.89 -1.54 -13.68
C ALA A 63 -23.90 -1.52 -14.82
N ALA A 64 -25.16 -1.22 -14.52
CA ALA A 64 -26.23 -1.11 -15.53
C ALA A 64 -25.90 -0.04 -16.58
N GLY A 65 -25.41 1.14 -16.15
CA GLY A 65 -24.97 2.20 -17.05
C GLY A 65 -23.83 1.77 -17.96
N LEU A 66 -22.81 1.11 -17.42
CA LEU A 66 -21.66 0.62 -18.19
C LEU A 66 -22.07 -0.44 -19.21
N LEU A 67 -22.97 -1.37 -18.86
CA LEU A 67 -23.50 -2.39 -19.76
C LEU A 67 -24.37 -1.77 -20.88
N ALA A 68 -25.24 -0.81 -20.53
CA ALA A 68 -26.04 -0.06 -21.50
C ALA A 68 -25.17 0.69 -22.52
N ASP A 69 -24.02 1.17 -22.08
CA ASP A 69 -23.01 1.83 -22.92
C ASP A 69 -22.09 0.85 -23.68
N GLY A 70 -22.35 -0.45 -23.58
CA GLY A 70 -21.70 -1.49 -24.36
C GLY A 70 -20.37 -1.98 -23.77
N LEU A 71 -20.15 -1.86 -22.46
CA LEU A 71 -19.05 -2.56 -21.79
C LEU A 71 -19.24 -4.08 -21.91
N ARG A 72 -18.20 -4.78 -22.32
CA ARG A 72 -18.21 -6.24 -22.45
C ARG A 72 -17.42 -6.90 -21.33
N PRO A 73 -17.80 -8.13 -20.92
CA PRO A 73 -17.04 -8.86 -19.93
C PRO A 73 -15.54 -8.95 -20.29
N GLY A 74 -14.69 -8.78 -19.28
CA GLY A 74 -13.24 -8.75 -19.42
C GLY A 74 -12.64 -7.44 -19.95
N GLU A 75 -13.43 -6.44 -20.34
CA GLU A 75 -12.90 -5.13 -20.73
C GLU A 75 -12.40 -4.36 -19.48
N ALA A 76 -11.36 -3.55 -19.68
CA ALA A 76 -10.76 -2.75 -18.62
C ALA A 76 -11.41 -1.37 -18.53
N VAL A 77 -11.72 -0.96 -17.30
CA VAL A 77 -12.21 0.38 -16.96
C VAL A 77 -11.24 1.03 -15.98
N ALA A 78 -10.72 2.21 -16.32
CA ALA A 78 -9.81 2.95 -15.48
C ALA A 78 -10.59 3.78 -14.45
N LEU A 79 -10.21 3.67 -13.18
CA LEU A 79 -10.72 4.50 -12.09
C LEU A 79 -9.65 5.53 -11.70
N TYR A 80 -9.95 6.79 -11.99
CA TYR A 80 -9.12 7.96 -11.62
C TYR A 80 -9.86 8.77 -10.58
N LEU A 81 -10.04 8.17 -9.39
CA LEU A 81 -10.91 8.64 -8.32
C LEU A 81 -10.16 8.77 -6.99
N PRO A 82 -10.38 9.85 -6.23
CA PRO A 82 -9.94 9.96 -4.85
C PRO A 82 -10.87 9.17 -3.91
N ASN A 83 -10.65 9.26 -2.60
CA ASN A 83 -11.50 8.65 -1.58
C ASN A 83 -12.85 9.38 -1.47
N THR A 84 -13.77 9.05 -2.34
CA THR A 84 -15.17 9.48 -2.29
C THR A 84 -16.07 8.24 -2.34
N PRO A 85 -17.35 8.31 -2.00
CA PRO A 85 -18.27 7.18 -2.14
C PRO A 85 -18.38 6.62 -3.56
N TRP A 86 -18.05 7.44 -4.55
CA TRP A 86 -17.99 7.00 -5.95
C TRP A 86 -16.90 5.96 -6.22
N HIS A 87 -15.78 6.01 -5.50
CA HIS A 87 -14.71 5.04 -5.73
C HIS A 87 -15.16 3.60 -5.42
N PRO A 88 -15.70 3.27 -4.22
CA PRO A 88 -16.26 1.94 -3.95
C PRO A 88 -17.40 1.57 -4.89
N ALA A 89 -18.33 2.49 -5.14
CA ALA A 89 -19.47 2.23 -6.04
C ALA A 89 -19.03 1.88 -7.46
N CYS A 90 -18.06 2.63 -8.02
CA CYS A 90 -17.52 2.36 -9.34
C CYS A 90 -16.64 1.11 -9.37
N PHE A 91 -15.86 0.85 -8.32
CA PHE A 91 -15.07 -0.37 -8.20
C PHE A 91 -15.96 -1.62 -8.32
N PHE A 92 -17.00 -1.71 -7.50
CA PHE A 92 -17.94 -2.83 -7.56
C PHE A 92 -18.82 -2.81 -8.82
N GLY A 93 -19.20 -1.63 -9.28
CA GLY A 93 -20.00 -1.49 -10.50
C GLY A 93 -19.30 -2.01 -11.75
N VAL A 94 -18.00 -1.74 -11.90
CA VAL A 94 -17.19 -2.31 -12.99
C VAL A 94 -17.14 -3.83 -12.90
N LEU A 95 -16.96 -4.37 -11.69
CA LEU A 95 -16.91 -5.82 -11.47
C LEU A 95 -18.26 -6.49 -11.72
N LEU A 96 -19.38 -5.90 -11.27
CA LEU A 96 -20.73 -6.39 -11.53
C LEU A 96 -21.05 -6.41 -13.04
N ALA A 97 -20.53 -5.43 -13.79
CA ALA A 97 -20.65 -5.41 -15.25
C ALA A 97 -19.71 -6.42 -15.95
N GLY A 98 -18.98 -7.25 -15.21
CA GLY A 98 -18.03 -8.22 -15.76
C GLY A 98 -16.72 -7.61 -16.23
N GLY A 99 -16.48 -6.32 -15.97
CA GLY A 99 -15.23 -5.64 -16.32
C GLY A 99 -14.11 -5.90 -15.30
N ARG A 100 -12.89 -5.47 -15.65
CA ARG A 100 -11.76 -5.41 -14.71
C ARG A 100 -11.38 -3.97 -14.41
N VAL A 101 -11.06 -3.70 -13.18
CA VAL A 101 -10.66 -2.37 -12.73
C VAL A 101 -9.19 -2.11 -13.02
N VAL A 102 -8.86 -0.87 -13.42
CA VAL A 102 -7.49 -0.35 -13.50
C VAL A 102 -7.40 0.85 -12.59
N HIS A 103 -6.67 0.75 -11.49
CA HIS A 103 -6.47 1.90 -10.61
C HIS A 103 -5.44 2.87 -11.16
N LEU A 104 -5.81 4.14 -11.23
CA LEU A 104 -4.93 5.25 -11.53
C LEU A 104 -4.78 6.14 -10.29
N SER A 105 -3.56 6.54 -10.00
CA SER A 105 -3.29 7.44 -8.90
C SER A 105 -3.48 8.90 -9.33
N PRO A 106 -4.22 9.72 -8.56
CA PRO A 106 -4.28 11.16 -8.76
C PRO A 106 -2.92 11.88 -8.71
N LEU A 107 -1.90 11.22 -8.18
CA LEU A 107 -0.54 11.76 -8.02
C LEU A 107 0.44 11.28 -9.10
N ASP A 108 -0.01 10.39 -9.99
CA ASP A 108 0.81 9.93 -11.12
C ASP A 108 1.06 11.07 -12.12
N ALA A 109 2.26 11.09 -12.69
CA ALA A 109 2.57 11.99 -13.78
C ALA A 109 1.72 11.64 -15.04
N PRO A 110 1.38 12.64 -15.89
CA PRO A 110 0.58 12.39 -17.10
C PRO A 110 1.12 11.28 -18.00
N ARG A 111 2.43 11.19 -18.14
CA ARG A 111 3.09 10.13 -18.93
C ARG A 111 2.85 8.74 -18.36
N GLU A 112 2.83 8.62 -17.04
CA GLU A 112 2.58 7.36 -16.35
C GLU A 112 1.11 6.95 -16.48
N LEU A 113 0.19 7.89 -16.32
CA LEU A 113 -1.24 7.67 -16.53
C LEU A 113 -1.52 7.17 -17.96
N LEU A 114 -0.96 7.83 -18.98
CA LEU A 114 -1.07 7.40 -20.38
C LEU A 114 -0.49 6.00 -20.61
N HIS A 115 0.65 5.70 -19.99
CA HIS A 115 1.23 4.36 -20.05
C HIS A 115 0.27 3.31 -19.49
N LYS A 116 -0.30 3.54 -18.30
CA LYS A 116 -1.24 2.60 -17.65
C LYS A 116 -2.51 2.37 -18.49
N ILE A 117 -3.04 3.42 -19.12
CA ILE A 117 -4.18 3.31 -20.03
C ILE A 117 -3.83 2.45 -21.25
N ALA A 118 -2.71 2.74 -21.91
CA ALA A 118 -2.29 2.02 -23.12
C ALA A 118 -1.95 0.55 -22.82
N ASP A 119 -1.22 0.28 -21.73
CA ASP A 119 -0.81 -1.07 -21.34
C ASP A 119 -2.01 -1.92 -20.91
N SER A 120 -2.89 -1.39 -20.06
CA SER A 120 -4.10 -2.10 -19.59
C SER A 120 -5.10 -2.36 -20.69
N GLY A 121 -5.09 -1.53 -21.74
CA GLY A 121 -6.09 -1.51 -22.80
C GLY A 121 -7.44 -0.96 -22.34
N ALA A 122 -7.45 -0.14 -21.26
CA ALA A 122 -8.67 0.52 -20.81
C ALA A 122 -9.21 1.45 -21.90
N ARG A 123 -10.52 1.37 -22.15
CA ARG A 123 -11.22 2.22 -23.12
C ARG A 123 -12.20 3.18 -22.48
N CYS A 124 -12.51 2.98 -21.22
CA CYS A 124 -13.38 3.85 -20.43
C CYS A 124 -12.60 4.33 -19.19
N LEU A 125 -12.84 5.59 -18.83
CA LEU A 125 -12.33 6.24 -17.64
C LEU A 125 -13.51 6.68 -16.79
N ILE A 126 -13.44 6.47 -15.47
CA ILE A 126 -14.34 7.10 -14.51
C ILE A 126 -13.51 8.02 -13.63
N THR A 127 -13.92 9.28 -13.56
CA THR A 127 -13.26 10.32 -12.75
C THR A 127 -14.30 11.16 -12.01
N THR A 128 -13.87 12.19 -11.32
CA THR A 128 -14.73 13.14 -10.61
C THR A 128 -14.42 14.59 -11.03
N ASP A 129 -15.31 15.50 -10.68
CA ASP A 129 -15.25 16.93 -10.99
C ASP A 129 -14.26 17.73 -10.11
N PHE A 130 -13.33 17.07 -9.43
CA PHE A 130 -12.29 17.76 -8.70
C PHE A 130 -11.37 18.54 -9.66
N PRO A 131 -11.22 19.87 -9.48
CA PRO A 131 -10.45 20.71 -10.39
C PRO A 131 -9.01 20.24 -10.61
N THR A 132 -8.43 19.58 -9.61
CA THR A 132 -7.06 19.03 -9.67
C THR A 132 -6.93 17.79 -10.55
N LEU A 133 -8.03 17.08 -10.83
CA LEU A 133 -8.03 15.84 -11.62
C LEU A 133 -8.43 16.07 -13.06
N LEU A 134 -9.31 17.03 -13.33
CA LEU A 134 -9.89 17.28 -14.63
C LEU A 134 -8.88 17.52 -15.75
N PRO A 135 -7.78 18.28 -15.56
CA PRO A 135 -6.79 18.50 -16.61
C PRO A 135 -6.13 17.20 -17.10
N ASN A 136 -5.75 16.32 -16.18
CA ASN A 136 -5.19 15.02 -16.54
C ASN A 136 -6.24 14.10 -17.16
N ALA A 137 -7.45 14.07 -16.61
CA ALA A 137 -8.55 13.27 -17.16
C ALA A 137 -8.89 13.68 -18.59
N ALA A 138 -8.95 14.99 -18.90
CA ALA A 138 -9.17 15.49 -20.25
C ALA A 138 -8.02 15.09 -21.20
N ARG A 139 -6.78 15.16 -20.72
CA ARG A 139 -5.63 14.68 -21.46
C ARG A 139 -5.70 13.18 -21.76
N LEU A 140 -6.08 12.37 -20.78
CA LEU A 140 -6.27 10.93 -20.96
C LEU A 140 -7.36 10.61 -21.99
N LEU A 141 -8.47 11.35 -21.99
CA LEU A 141 -9.53 11.19 -22.99
C LEU A 141 -9.01 11.50 -24.39
N LYS A 142 -8.24 12.58 -24.55
CA LYS A 142 -7.72 13.03 -25.84
C LYS A 142 -6.58 12.18 -26.39
N GLU A 143 -5.62 11.78 -25.52
CA GLU A 143 -4.34 11.16 -25.92
C GLU A 143 -4.29 9.67 -25.62
N GLY A 144 -5.12 9.16 -24.67
CA GLY A 144 -5.06 7.79 -24.16
C GLY A 144 -5.82 6.75 -25.00
N GLY A 145 -6.48 7.13 -26.08
CA GLY A 145 -7.29 6.23 -26.89
C GLY A 145 -8.57 5.74 -26.20
N LEU A 146 -9.02 6.47 -25.19
CA LEU A 146 -10.29 6.21 -24.52
C LEU A 146 -11.48 6.51 -25.42
N ARG A 147 -12.50 5.65 -25.38
CA ARG A 147 -13.77 5.90 -26.08
C ARG A 147 -14.66 6.87 -25.31
N ARG A 148 -14.57 6.84 -23.96
CA ARG A 148 -15.47 7.60 -23.08
C ARG A 148 -14.81 7.89 -21.74
N ALA A 149 -15.12 9.07 -21.21
CA ALA A 149 -14.82 9.43 -19.84
C ALA A 149 -16.12 9.79 -19.10
N TYR A 150 -16.38 9.11 -18.00
CA TYR A 150 -17.53 9.37 -17.14
C TYR A 150 -17.13 10.27 -15.99
N LEU A 151 -18.04 11.19 -15.65
CA LEU A 151 -17.88 12.12 -14.54
C LEU A 151 -18.83 11.77 -13.40
N ALA A 152 -18.27 11.37 -12.25
CA ALA A 152 -18.97 11.14 -11.01
C ALA A 152 -18.86 12.40 -10.13
N GLY A 153 -19.90 13.25 -10.14
CA GLY A 153 -19.87 14.57 -9.49
C GLY A 153 -19.81 14.50 -7.97
N ASP A 154 -18.90 15.28 -7.36
CA ASP A 154 -18.77 15.40 -5.89
C ASP A 154 -19.89 16.26 -5.27
N ALA A 155 -20.57 17.07 -6.07
CA ALA A 155 -21.73 17.86 -5.64
C ALA A 155 -22.85 16.99 -5.04
N ALA A 156 -23.01 15.74 -5.50
CA ALA A 156 -23.94 14.78 -4.89
C ALA A 156 -23.64 14.52 -3.40
N TRP A 157 -22.41 14.76 -2.97
CA TRP A 157 -21.95 14.59 -1.60
C TRP A 157 -21.70 15.90 -0.88
N GLY A 158 -22.21 17.03 -1.41
CA GLY A 158 -22.03 18.36 -0.80
C GLY A 158 -20.67 18.99 -1.07
N GLY A 159 -19.93 18.49 -2.05
CA GLY A 159 -18.74 19.13 -2.57
C GLY A 159 -19.06 20.30 -3.51
N PRO A 160 -18.08 21.12 -3.86
CA PRO A 160 -18.26 22.13 -4.90
C PRO A 160 -18.56 21.45 -6.23
N ALA A 161 -19.55 21.96 -6.96
CA ALA A 161 -19.73 21.56 -8.35
C ALA A 161 -18.58 22.12 -9.18
N GLY A 162 -17.81 21.23 -9.80
CA GLY A 162 -16.82 21.64 -10.79
C GLY A 162 -17.45 21.82 -12.16
N ASP A 163 -16.86 22.68 -12.97
CA ASP A 163 -17.24 22.81 -14.38
C ASP A 163 -16.88 21.54 -15.14
N ALA A 164 -17.88 20.73 -15.48
CA ALA A 164 -17.69 19.51 -16.26
C ALA A 164 -17.19 19.85 -17.66
N PRO A 165 -16.06 19.31 -18.12
CA PRO A 165 -15.65 19.47 -19.51
C PRO A 165 -16.73 18.90 -20.46
N PRO A 166 -17.02 19.55 -21.60
CA PRO A 166 -18.11 19.16 -22.49
C PRO A 166 -17.97 17.74 -23.08
N ASP A 167 -16.75 17.24 -23.14
CA ASP A 167 -16.45 15.91 -23.67
C ASP A 167 -16.65 14.76 -22.65
N PHE A 168 -17.04 15.09 -21.40
CA PHE A 168 -17.29 14.09 -20.37
C PHE A 168 -18.77 13.75 -20.31
N THR A 169 -19.06 12.46 -20.22
CA THR A 169 -20.41 11.95 -20.02
C THR A 169 -20.71 11.90 -18.51
N PRO A 170 -21.82 12.48 -18.02
CA PRO A 170 -22.25 12.23 -16.65
C PRO A 170 -22.35 10.72 -16.40
N LEU A 171 -21.92 10.26 -15.22
CA LEU A 171 -22.04 8.85 -14.87
C LEU A 171 -23.55 8.50 -14.84
N VAL A 172 -23.96 7.60 -15.74
CA VAL A 172 -25.36 7.21 -15.89
C VAL A 172 -25.75 6.31 -14.70
N LEU A 173 -26.74 6.74 -13.94
CA LEU A 173 -27.27 6.00 -12.80
C LEU A 173 -28.76 5.60 -12.98
N ASP A 174 -29.35 5.93 -14.13
CA ASP A 174 -30.77 5.73 -14.41
C ASP A 174 -31.02 4.54 -15.35
N ALA A 175 -29.96 3.84 -15.79
CA ALA A 175 -30.11 2.65 -16.61
C ALA A 175 -30.80 1.53 -15.82
N ALA A 176 -31.77 0.87 -16.47
CA ALA A 176 -32.43 -0.28 -15.84
C ALA A 176 -31.42 -1.43 -15.66
N PRO A 177 -31.46 -2.12 -14.51
CA PRO A 177 -30.65 -3.33 -14.33
C PRO A 177 -30.92 -4.34 -15.45
N PRO A 178 -29.91 -5.11 -15.90
CA PRO A 178 -30.10 -6.15 -16.90
C PRO A 178 -30.97 -7.28 -16.31
N ALA A 179 -31.60 -8.08 -17.19
CA ALA A 179 -32.37 -9.24 -16.76
C ALA A 179 -31.51 -10.27 -15.96
N ALA A 180 -30.22 -10.34 -16.26
CA ALA A 180 -29.23 -11.09 -15.49
C ALA A 180 -27.86 -10.39 -15.58
N TRP A 181 -27.14 -10.35 -14.48
CA TRP A 181 -25.75 -9.89 -14.46
C TRP A 181 -24.83 -10.88 -15.17
N PRO A 182 -23.69 -10.41 -15.74
CA PRO A 182 -22.68 -11.31 -16.29
C PRO A 182 -22.22 -12.34 -15.24
N GLU A 183 -22.03 -13.57 -15.69
CA GLU A 183 -21.46 -14.62 -14.85
C GLU A 183 -19.97 -14.37 -14.60
N LEU A 184 -19.52 -14.47 -13.35
CA LEU A 184 -18.15 -14.18 -12.92
C LEU A 184 -17.51 -15.42 -12.32
N SER A 185 -16.28 -15.71 -12.71
CA SER A 185 -15.42 -16.69 -12.06
C SER A 185 -14.57 -16.05 -10.97
N PRO A 186 -14.33 -16.74 -9.84
CA PRO A 186 -13.32 -16.29 -8.88
C PRO A 186 -11.92 -16.10 -9.48
N ASP A 187 -11.62 -16.76 -10.59
CA ASP A 187 -10.33 -16.70 -11.28
C ASP A 187 -10.24 -15.59 -12.33
N ASP A 188 -11.35 -14.88 -12.59
CA ASP A 188 -11.32 -13.70 -13.44
C ASP A 188 -10.48 -12.59 -12.81
N ILE A 189 -9.75 -11.84 -13.65
CA ILE A 189 -8.97 -10.68 -13.21
C ILE A 189 -9.93 -9.57 -12.80
N ALA A 190 -9.98 -9.29 -11.50
CA ALA A 190 -10.78 -8.21 -10.94
C ALA A 190 -10.07 -6.86 -11.05
N LEU A 191 -8.74 -6.85 -10.87
CA LEU A 191 -7.96 -5.63 -10.74
C LEU A 191 -6.59 -5.77 -11.40
N LEU A 192 -6.24 -4.79 -12.22
CA LEU A 192 -4.86 -4.52 -12.62
C LEU A 192 -4.31 -3.42 -11.71
N GLN A 193 -3.47 -3.81 -10.75
CA GLN A 193 -2.85 -2.89 -9.81
C GLN A 193 -1.42 -2.60 -10.25
N TYR A 194 -1.15 -1.38 -10.70
CA TYR A 194 0.18 -1.01 -11.13
C TYR A 194 1.14 -0.78 -9.97
N THR A 195 2.33 -1.36 -10.07
CA THR A 195 3.42 -1.21 -9.09
C THR A 195 4.63 -0.57 -9.74
N GLY A 196 5.43 0.17 -8.95
CA GLY A 196 6.71 0.70 -9.39
C GLY A 196 7.69 -0.45 -9.67
N GLY A 197 7.96 -0.71 -10.94
CA GLY A 197 8.90 -1.76 -11.37
C GLY A 197 10.36 -1.37 -11.12
N THR A 198 11.24 -2.37 -11.08
CA THR A 198 12.71 -2.18 -11.02
C THR A 198 13.28 -1.60 -12.32
N THR A 199 12.54 -1.67 -13.41
CA THR A 199 12.91 -1.24 -14.76
C THR A 199 12.44 0.18 -15.10
N GLY A 200 11.92 0.93 -14.12
CA GLY A 200 11.44 2.31 -14.30
C GLY A 200 10.01 2.44 -14.88
N LYS A 201 9.46 1.41 -15.51
CA LYS A 201 8.07 1.43 -15.98
C LYS A 201 7.17 0.65 -15.02
N PRO A 202 6.00 1.21 -14.63
CA PRO A 202 5.02 0.50 -13.80
C PRO A 202 4.54 -0.79 -14.47
N LYS A 203 4.40 -1.86 -13.68
CA LYS A 203 3.90 -3.17 -14.11
C LYS A 203 2.53 -3.43 -13.51
N GLY A 204 1.57 -3.90 -14.31
CA GLY A 204 0.23 -4.24 -13.85
C GLY A 204 0.21 -5.63 -13.20
N ALA A 205 0.13 -5.72 -11.87
CA ALA A 205 -0.11 -6.99 -11.19
C ALA A 205 -1.55 -7.45 -11.41
N MET A 206 -1.73 -8.69 -11.85
CA MET A 206 -3.04 -9.30 -12.11
C MET A 206 -3.59 -9.89 -10.81
N LEU A 207 -4.59 -9.23 -10.23
CA LEU A 207 -5.28 -9.67 -9.03
C LEU A 207 -6.68 -10.18 -9.40
N THR A 208 -6.94 -11.47 -9.10
CA THR A 208 -8.23 -12.08 -9.36
C THR A 208 -9.22 -11.79 -8.23
N HIS A 209 -10.51 -12.05 -8.48
CA HIS A 209 -11.51 -12.07 -7.41
C HIS A 209 -11.09 -13.03 -6.28
N ARG A 210 -10.57 -14.22 -6.63
CA ARG A 210 -10.05 -15.20 -5.68
C ARG A 210 -8.93 -14.61 -4.80
N ASN A 211 -7.95 -13.95 -5.39
CA ASN A 211 -6.81 -13.40 -4.64
C ASN A 211 -7.28 -12.38 -3.60
N LEU A 212 -8.15 -11.45 -4.01
CA LEU A 212 -8.64 -10.39 -3.12
C LEU A 212 -9.59 -10.91 -2.06
N THR A 213 -10.50 -11.82 -2.39
CA THR A 213 -11.40 -12.42 -1.39
C THR A 213 -10.65 -13.36 -0.43
N ALA A 214 -9.61 -14.07 -0.90
CA ALA A 214 -8.70 -14.81 -0.04
C ALA A 214 -8.01 -13.88 0.97
N ALA A 215 -7.46 -12.74 0.51
CA ALA A 215 -6.82 -11.78 1.40
C ALA A 215 -7.78 -11.25 2.48
N VAL A 216 -9.04 -10.95 2.11
CA VAL A 216 -10.08 -10.56 3.07
C VAL A 216 -10.32 -11.67 4.09
N SER A 217 -10.46 -12.93 3.65
CA SER A 217 -10.68 -14.08 4.53
C SER A 217 -9.48 -14.31 5.46
N ILE A 218 -8.26 -14.18 4.95
CA ILE A 218 -7.00 -14.27 5.69
C ILE A 218 -6.96 -13.23 6.83
N TYR A 219 -7.24 -11.96 6.52
CA TYR A 219 -7.29 -10.92 7.55
C TYR A 219 -8.38 -11.14 8.59
N ARG A 220 -9.53 -11.67 8.20
CA ARG A 220 -10.65 -12.00 9.10
C ARG A 220 -10.35 -13.21 9.98
N ALA A 221 -9.52 -14.13 9.52
CA ALA A 221 -9.07 -15.29 10.31
C ALA A 221 -8.01 -14.90 11.36
N TRP A 222 -7.31 -13.77 11.16
CA TRP A 222 -6.39 -13.22 12.17
C TRP A 222 -7.16 -12.41 13.20
N ARG A 223 -7.30 -12.97 14.39
CA ARG A 223 -7.92 -12.31 15.54
C ARG A 223 -6.95 -12.32 16.72
N ASP A 224 -6.73 -11.16 17.29
CA ASP A 224 -6.04 -11.00 18.56
C ASP A 224 -7.02 -10.49 19.63
N GLU A 225 -6.58 -10.44 20.88
CA GLU A 225 -7.42 -10.05 22.03
C GLU A 225 -7.89 -8.60 21.98
N GLU A 226 -7.19 -7.75 21.22
CA GLU A 226 -7.49 -6.31 21.09
C GLU A 226 -8.47 -6.02 19.94
N THR A 227 -8.81 -7.01 19.12
CA THR A 227 -9.69 -6.83 17.97
C THR A 227 -11.15 -6.70 18.42
N LEU A 228 -11.78 -5.55 18.14
CA LEU A 228 -13.20 -5.35 18.38
C LEU A 228 -14.05 -6.35 17.56
N PRO A 229 -15.25 -6.68 18.04
CA PRO A 229 -16.20 -7.48 17.28
C PRO A 229 -16.51 -6.88 15.90
N PRO A 230 -16.88 -7.72 14.92
CA PRO A 230 -17.36 -7.24 13.62
C PRO A 230 -18.54 -6.28 13.76
N GLY A 231 -18.52 -5.18 13.01
CA GLY A 231 -19.55 -4.15 13.03
C GLY A 231 -19.33 -3.01 14.04
N GLU A 232 -18.31 -3.12 14.90
CA GLU A 232 -18.05 -2.14 15.95
C GLU A 232 -16.92 -1.15 15.63
N HIS A 233 -16.12 -1.43 14.59
CA HIS A 233 -15.06 -0.50 14.19
C HIS A 233 -15.61 0.71 13.44
N ARG A 234 -15.09 1.87 13.82
CA ARG A 234 -15.13 3.13 13.07
C ARG A 234 -13.74 3.41 12.55
N VAL A 235 -13.57 3.31 11.24
CA VAL A 235 -12.28 3.27 10.58
C VAL A 235 -11.97 4.59 9.91
N LEU A 236 -10.81 5.19 10.18
CA LEU A 236 -10.35 6.41 9.52
C LEU A 236 -9.83 6.08 8.11
N GLY A 237 -10.57 6.49 7.08
CA GLY A 237 -10.29 6.19 5.68
C GLY A 237 -9.48 7.27 4.97
N VAL A 238 -8.25 7.52 5.40
CA VAL A 238 -7.34 8.54 4.85
C VAL A 238 -6.31 7.99 3.86
N LEU A 239 -6.05 6.68 3.90
CA LEU A 239 -5.20 6.03 2.91
C LEU A 239 -5.92 5.95 1.55
N PRO A 240 -5.21 6.05 0.42
CA PRO A 240 -5.84 6.11 -0.89
C PRO A 240 -6.45 4.76 -1.30
N LEU A 241 -7.74 4.76 -1.67
CA LEU A 241 -8.48 3.57 -2.13
C LEU A 241 -7.89 2.95 -3.42
N PHE A 242 -7.21 3.74 -4.23
CA PHE A 242 -6.50 3.24 -5.41
C PHE A 242 -5.21 2.47 -5.07
N HIS A 243 -4.82 2.42 -3.80
CA HIS A 243 -3.68 1.63 -3.34
C HIS A 243 -4.16 0.35 -2.66
N ILE A 244 -3.50 -0.79 -2.97
CA ILE A 244 -3.92 -2.11 -2.52
C ILE A 244 -4.03 -2.25 -0.98
N TYR A 245 -3.20 -1.53 -0.21
CA TYR A 245 -3.29 -1.53 1.25
C TYR A 245 -4.66 -1.03 1.73
N MET A 246 -5.09 0.16 1.26
CA MET A 246 -6.41 0.67 1.62
C MET A 246 -7.52 -0.18 1.02
N LEU A 247 -7.39 -0.58 -0.24
CA LEU A 247 -8.44 -1.36 -0.91
C LEU A 247 -8.72 -2.68 -0.19
N ALA A 248 -7.72 -3.55 -0.03
CA ALA A 248 -7.95 -4.92 0.41
C ALA A 248 -7.83 -5.09 1.94
N ALA A 249 -6.71 -4.61 2.55
CA ALA A 249 -6.48 -4.80 3.97
C ALA A 249 -7.37 -3.91 4.86
N VAL A 250 -7.89 -2.79 4.32
CA VAL A 250 -8.76 -1.87 5.05
C VAL A 250 -10.19 -1.94 4.51
N PHE A 251 -10.46 -1.42 3.32
CA PHE A 251 -11.83 -1.25 2.84
C PHE A 251 -12.58 -2.57 2.68
N LEU A 252 -12.10 -3.50 1.83
CA LEU A 252 -12.80 -4.78 1.59
C LEU A 252 -12.93 -5.63 2.87
N ARG A 253 -11.89 -5.64 3.71
CA ARG A 253 -11.93 -6.32 5.01
C ARG A 253 -13.02 -5.74 5.91
N HIS A 254 -13.00 -4.43 6.14
CA HIS A 254 -13.95 -3.79 7.04
C HIS A 254 -15.38 -3.79 6.50
N LEU A 255 -15.56 -3.71 5.17
CA LEU A 255 -16.85 -3.93 4.52
C LEU A 255 -17.39 -5.34 4.83
N ALA A 256 -16.54 -6.36 4.67
CA ALA A 256 -16.90 -7.75 4.96
C ALA A 256 -17.18 -8.00 6.46
N ASP A 257 -16.60 -7.21 7.37
CA ASP A 257 -16.85 -7.26 8.81
C ASP A 257 -18.04 -6.39 9.25
N GLY A 258 -18.67 -5.64 8.34
CA GLY A 258 -19.82 -4.78 8.65
C GLY A 258 -19.45 -3.51 9.43
N ASN A 259 -18.21 -3.05 9.32
CA ASN A 259 -17.68 -1.85 9.96
C ASN A 259 -17.94 -0.59 9.12
N THR A 260 -17.88 0.59 9.75
CA THR A 260 -18.07 1.89 9.08
C THR A 260 -16.73 2.53 8.76
N LEU A 261 -16.53 2.96 7.50
CA LEU A 261 -15.37 3.73 7.08
C LEU A 261 -15.74 5.21 6.93
N TYR A 262 -14.93 6.07 7.55
CA TYR A 262 -15.01 7.52 7.42
C TYR A 262 -14.00 7.97 6.37
N LEU A 263 -14.48 8.30 5.17
CA LEU A 263 -13.65 8.58 4.01
C LEU A 263 -13.21 10.04 3.95
N TYR A 264 -11.93 10.25 3.69
CA TYR A 264 -11.35 11.58 3.46
C TYR A 264 -10.51 11.55 2.18
N PRO A 265 -10.68 12.55 1.28
CA PRO A 265 -9.98 12.57 0.00
C PRO A 265 -8.45 12.60 0.13
N ARG A 266 -7.94 13.17 1.22
CA ARG A 266 -6.52 13.27 1.54
C ARG A 266 -6.31 13.27 3.05
N PHE A 267 -5.10 12.94 3.47
CA PHE A 267 -4.69 13.05 4.86
C PHE A 267 -4.28 14.48 5.18
N GLU A 268 -4.87 15.04 6.24
CA GLU A 268 -4.52 16.28 6.90
C GLU A 268 -4.46 16.01 8.39
N VAL A 269 -3.31 16.20 9.03
CA VAL A 269 -3.09 15.71 10.39
C VAL A 269 -4.03 16.36 11.43
N ALA A 270 -4.24 17.68 11.35
CA ALA A 270 -5.14 18.38 12.26
C ALA A 270 -6.58 17.90 12.10
N GLN A 271 -7.06 17.80 10.86
CA GLN A 271 -8.39 17.28 10.55
C GLN A 271 -8.53 15.82 11.02
N ALA A 272 -7.54 14.97 10.80
CA ALA A 272 -7.58 13.57 11.22
C ALA A 272 -7.79 13.44 12.74
N VAL A 273 -7.12 14.30 13.54
CA VAL A 273 -7.30 14.33 15.00
C VAL A 273 -8.70 14.80 15.38
N GLU A 274 -9.21 15.86 14.76
CA GLU A 274 -10.59 16.34 14.98
C GLU A 274 -11.63 15.26 14.69
N GLU A 275 -11.44 14.51 13.60
CA GLU A 275 -12.34 13.44 13.21
C GLU A 275 -12.24 12.20 14.13
N ILE A 276 -11.04 11.90 14.66
CA ILE A 276 -10.87 10.86 15.70
C ILE A 276 -11.70 11.22 16.94
N GLU A 277 -11.61 12.44 17.40
CA GLU A 277 -12.38 12.92 18.56
C GLU A 277 -13.88 12.94 18.28
N ARG A 278 -14.29 13.58 17.18
CA ARG A 278 -15.69 13.83 16.81
C ARG A 278 -16.46 12.53 16.58
N HIS A 279 -15.88 11.60 15.83
CA HIS A 279 -16.53 10.35 15.45
C HIS A 279 -16.13 9.17 16.34
N ARG A 280 -15.32 9.42 17.37
CA ARG A 280 -14.81 8.36 18.24
C ARG A 280 -14.21 7.22 17.43
N ILE A 281 -13.34 7.54 16.49
CA ILE A 281 -12.68 6.59 15.61
C ILE A 281 -11.95 5.54 16.45
N THR A 282 -12.11 4.27 16.08
CA THR A 282 -11.53 3.15 16.82
C THR A 282 -10.37 2.48 16.08
N ASN A 283 -10.26 2.72 14.77
CA ASN A 283 -9.24 2.10 13.92
C ASN A 283 -8.59 3.14 13.01
N PHE A 284 -7.27 3.30 13.13
CA PHE A 284 -6.49 4.18 12.29
C PHE A 284 -5.40 3.39 11.54
N PRO A 285 -5.64 3.03 10.28
CA PRO A 285 -4.62 2.52 9.38
C PRO A 285 -3.84 3.68 8.78
N GLY A 286 -2.52 3.69 8.95
CA GLY A 286 -1.65 4.76 8.47
C GLY A 286 -0.38 4.23 7.79
N VAL A 287 0.46 5.17 7.39
CA VAL A 287 1.86 4.94 6.96
C VAL A 287 2.80 5.73 7.88
N PRO A 288 4.09 5.39 7.96
CA PRO A 288 5.00 6.03 8.91
C PRO A 288 4.96 7.55 8.90
N THR A 289 4.88 8.17 7.73
CA THR A 289 4.83 9.63 7.59
C THR A 289 3.58 10.29 8.16
N MET A 290 2.43 9.60 8.14
CA MET A 290 1.21 10.09 8.79
C MET A 290 1.35 10.04 10.31
N TRP A 291 1.95 8.98 10.82
CA TRP A 291 2.23 8.79 12.23
C TRP A 291 3.25 9.80 12.77
N ILE A 292 4.31 10.08 12.01
CA ILE A 292 5.32 11.12 12.34
C ILE A 292 4.64 12.50 12.34
N ALA A 293 3.78 12.79 11.37
CA ALA A 293 3.02 14.05 11.35
C ALA A 293 2.11 14.20 12.58
N LEU A 294 1.47 13.10 13.01
CA LEU A 294 0.67 13.10 14.23
C LEU A 294 1.51 13.41 15.47
N LEU A 295 2.66 12.75 15.61
CA LEU A 295 3.58 12.95 16.74
C LEU A 295 4.11 14.38 16.82
N ASN A 296 4.28 15.03 15.67
CA ASN A 296 4.81 16.39 15.58
C ASN A 296 3.71 17.49 15.57
N LEU A 297 2.42 17.12 15.72
CA LEU A 297 1.35 18.10 15.75
C LEU A 297 1.39 18.88 17.08
N PRO A 298 1.52 20.23 17.06
CA PRO A 298 1.53 21.01 18.28
C PRO A 298 0.28 20.79 19.14
N GLY A 299 0.48 20.50 20.42
CA GLY A 299 -0.62 20.29 21.37
C GLY A 299 -1.30 18.91 21.27
N ILE A 300 -0.72 17.94 20.58
CA ILE A 300 -1.30 16.60 20.41
C ILE A 300 -1.52 15.89 21.76
N GLU A 301 -0.69 16.17 22.76
CA GLU A 301 -0.79 15.57 24.11
C GLU A 301 -2.09 15.98 24.84
N ALA A 302 -2.70 17.07 24.44
CA ALA A 302 -3.96 17.56 25.01
C ALA A 302 -5.20 17.04 24.27
N ARG A 303 -5.02 16.28 23.20
CA ARG A 303 -6.13 15.78 22.35
C ARG A 303 -6.65 14.42 22.86
N ASP A 304 -7.94 14.17 22.68
CA ASP A 304 -8.58 12.92 23.11
C ASP A 304 -8.48 11.83 22.04
N LEU A 305 -7.41 11.06 22.08
CA LEU A 305 -7.20 9.90 21.21
C LEU A 305 -7.67 8.59 21.84
N SER A 306 -8.33 8.64 23.01
CA SER A 306 -8.70 7.47 23.82
C SER A 306 -9.69 6.50 23.15
N SER A 307 -10.34 6.91 22.05
CA SER A 307 -11.20 6.02 21.27
C SER A 307 -10.44 5.00 20.40
N LEU A 308 -9.17 5.28 20.08
CA LEU A 308 -8.34 4.38 19.28
C LEU A 308 -8.12 3.05 20.02
N ARG A 309 -8.35 1.94 19.31
CA ARG A 309 -8.18 0.56 19.80
C ARG A 309 -7.25 -0.24 18.90
N GLN A 310 -7.35 -0.04 17.62
CA GLN A 310 -6.57 -0.75 16.62
C GLN A 310 -5.93 0.26 15.67
N CYS A 311 -4.62 0.44 15.85
CA CYS A 311 -3.81 1.28 14.97
C CYS A 311 -2.85 0.41 14.19
N SER A 312 -2.56 0.79 12.96
CA SER A 312 -1.59 0.04 12.15
C SER A 312 -0.73 0.96 11.29
N SER A 313 0.50 0.55 11.07
CA SER A 313 1.39 1.18 10.11
C SER A 313 1.82 0.18 9.06
N GLY A 314 1.73 0.57 7.79
CA GLY A 314 2.08 -0.29 6.67
C GLY A 314 2.73 0.48 5.53
N GLY A 315 3.12 -0.26 4.49
CA GLY A 315 3.65 0.33 3.27
C GLY A 315 5.11 0.74 3.30
N ALA A 316 5.69 0.98 4.47
CA ALA A 316 7.11 1.22 4.69
C ALA A 316 7.47 0.79 6.13
N PRO A 317 8.75 0.53 6.43
CA PRO A 317 9.19 0.30 7.79
C PRO A 317 8.90 1.52 8.69
N MET A 318 8.38 1.27 9.90
CA MET A 318 8.20 2.29 10.93
C MET A 318 9.47 2.32 11.79
N PRO A 319 10.12 3.49 11.97
CA PRO A 319 11.22 3.60 12.92
C PRO A 319 10.78 3.21 14.33
N PHE A 320 11.54 2.34 14.99
CA PHE A 320 11.12 1.72 16.23
C PHE A 320 10.90 2.73 17.36
N GLU A 321 11.78 3.73 17.49
CA GLU A 321 11.61 4.80 18.47
C GLU A 321 10.37 5.66 18.25
N VAL A 322 10.06 5.97 16.99
CA VAL A 322 8.83 6.71 16.62
C VAL A 322 7.61 5.89 17.02
N GLN A 323 7.63 4.57 16.75
CA GLN A 323 6.56 3.68 17.15
C GLN A 323 6.33 3.69 18.67
N GLN A 324 7.40 3.60 19.48
CA GLN A 324 7.30 3.62 20.94
C GLN A 324 6.69 4.93 21.47
N LYS A 325 7.14 6.07 20.95
CA LYS A 325 6.60 7.39 21.33
C LYS A 325 5.11 7.51 20.99
N LEU A 326 4.72 7.04 19.83
CA LEU A 326 3.32 7.04 19.40
C LEU A 326 2.44 6.11 20.26
N GLU A 327 2.89 4.89 20.54
CA GLU A 327 2.16 3.95 21.39
C GLU A 327 1.94 4.50 22.81
N ALA A 328 2.93 5.24 23.35
CA ALA A 328 2.78 5.94 24.63
C ALA A 328 1.76 7.09 24.55
N LEU A 329 1.72 7.84 23.43
CA LEU A 329 0.79 8.94 23.21
C LEU A 329 -0.65 8.45 23.04
N ILE A 330 -0.86 7.44 22.20
CA ILE A 330 -2.22 6.99 21.83
C ILE A 330 -2.80 5.96 22.82
N GLY A 331 -1.99 5.39 23.70
CA GLY A 331 -2.43 4.41 24.69
C GLY A 331 -2.77 3.03 24.13
N CYS A 332 -2.46 2.75 22.85
CA CYS A 332 -2.62 1.44 22.23
C CYS A 332 -1.43 1.09 21.34
N ARG A 333 -1.25 -0.20 21.05
CA ARG A 333 -0.16 -0.64 20.18
C ARG A 333 -0.42 -0.28 18.73
N ILE A 334 0.64 0.12 18.03
CA ILE A 334 0.61 0.23 16.57
C ILE A 334 0.98 -1.13 15.99
N GLY A 335 -0.03 -1.84 15.52
CA GLY A 335 0.15 -3.05 14.75
C GLY A 335 0.87 -2.76 13.45
N GLY A 336 1.48 -3.75 12.92
CA GLY A 336 2.13 -3.68 11.63
C GLY A 336 2.07 -5.05 10.97
N GLY A 337 2.57 -5.09 9.77
CA GLY A 337 2.66 -6.31 9.00
C GLY A 337 3.40 -6.05 7.72
N TRP A 338 3.56 -7.10 6.97
CA TRP A 338 4.19 -7.07 5.68
C TRP A 338 3.23 -7.65 4.64
N GLY A 339 3.25 -7.02 3.50
CA GLY A 339 2.55 -7.44 2.30
C GLY A 339 2.85 -6.48 1.17
N MET A 340 2.60 -6.91 -0.03
CA MET A 340 2.84 -6.15 -1.25
C MET A 340 1.66 -6.33 -2.21
N THR A 341 1.63 -5.58 -3.30
CA THR A 341 0.53 -5.69 -4.27
C THR A 341 0.36 -7.12 -4.74
N GLU A 342 1.45 -7.80 -4.98
CA GLU A 342 1.52 -9.18 -5.47
C GLU A 342 0.99 -10.22 -4.46
N THR A 343 0.81 -9.84 -3.19
CA THR A 343 0.22 -10.68 -2.14
C THR A 343 -1.18 -10.21 -1.70
N SER A 344 -1.81 -9.27 -2.39
CA SER A 344 -3.19 -8.74 -2.18
C SER A 344 -3.52 -8.11 -0.80
N PRO A 345 -2.77 -7.40 -0.07
CA PRO A 345 -1.39 -7.29 0.36
C PRO A 345 -1.08 -8.17 1.60
N ALA A 346 -1.76 -9.29 1.77
CA ALA A 346 -1.65 -10.17 2.95
C ALA A 346 -0.38 -11.04 2.89
N GLY A 347 0.48 -10.93 3.88
CA GLY A 347 1.69 -11.72 4.01
C GLY A 347 1.96 -12.10 5.47
N ALA A 348 2.48 -11.18 6.27
CA ALA A 348 2.76 -11.39 7.69
C ALA A 348 2.15 -10.27 8.55
N ARG A 349 1.95 -10.55 9.84
CA ARG A 349 1.42 -9.60 10.81
C ARG A 349 2.08 -9.73 12.16
N LEU A 350 2.31 -8.58 12.82
CA LEU A 350 2.74 -8.52 14.20
C LEU A 350 1.63 -9.00 15.13
N THR A 351 2.00 -9.74 16.17
CA THR A 351 1.10 -10.14 17.25
C THR A 351 1.01 -9.05 18.31
N ALA A 352 -0.13 -8.91 18.97
CA ALA A 352 -0.35 -7.90 20.01
C ALA A 352 0.68 -8.00 21.14
N HIS A 353 1.05 -9.21 21.56
CA HIS A 353 1.96 -9.47 22.69
C HIS A 353 3.31 -10.09 22.27
N GLY A 354 3.60 -10.13 20.97
CA GLY A 354 4.83 -10.71 20.44
C GLY A 354 6.08 -9.85 20.64
N PRO A 355 7.22 -10.35 20.16
CA PRO A 355 8.49 -9.64 20.24
C PRO A 355 8.42 -8.27 19.54
N ARG A 356 9.30 -7.38 19.98
CA ARG A 356 9.47 -6.03 19.43
C ARG A 356 10.94 -5.83 19.09
N ARG A 357 11.23 -5.65 17.81
CA ARG A 357 12.58 -5.35 17.33
C ARG A 357 12.51 -4.65 15.97
N PRO A 358 13.55 -3.90 15.60
CA PRO A 358 13.62 -3.27 14.29
C PRO A 358 13.45 -4.28 13.14
N GLY A 359 12.74 -3.89 12.10
CA GLY A 359 12.51 -4.71 10.92
C GLY A 359 11.57 -5.91 11.09
N LEU A 360 11.06 -6.18 12.30
CA LEU A 360 10.13 -7.28 12.52
C LEU A 360 8.84 -7.07 11.75
N ILE A 361 8.46 -8.04 10.90
CA ILE A 361 7.21 -8.02 10.12
C ILE A 361 6.16 -8.99 10.65
N GLY A 362 6.52 -9.85 11.58
CA GLY A 362 5.61 -10.73 12.30
C GLY A 362 5.58 -12.16 11.81
N LEU A 363 4.46 -12.83 12.07
CA LEU A 363 4.18 -14.21 11.67
C LEU A 363 3.42 -14.24 10.33
N PRO A 364 3.62 -15.26 9.50
CA PRO A 364 2.75 -15.48 8.33
C PRO A 364 1.28 -15.48 8.72
N LEU A 365 0.44 -14.83 7.94
CA LEU A 365 -1.01 -14.81 8.15
C LEU A 365 -1.63 -16.20 7.88
N PRO A 366 -2.84 -16.52 8.42
CA PRO A 366 -3.50 -17.79 8.19
C PRO A 366 -3.59 -18.19 6.72
N GLY A 367 -3.18 -19.41 6.38
CA GLY A 367 -3.17 -19.94 5.02
C GLY A 367 -2.10 -19.36 4.09
N VAL A 368 -1.22 -18.50 4.60
CA VAL A 368 -0.05 -17.98 3.87
C VAL A 368 1.19 -18.74 4.32
N GLU A 369 1.89 -19.33 3.37
CA GLU A 369 3.18 -19.94 3.61
C GLU A 369 4.30 -18.95 3.28
N MET A 370 5.28 -18.86 4.16
CA MET A 370 6.48 -18.04 3.95
C MET A 370 7.73 -18.85 4.25
N ARG A 371 8.79 -18.61 3.50
CA ARG A 371 10.12 -19.18 3.74
C ARG A 371 11.20 -18.20 3.34
N VAL A 372 12.39 -18.40 3.86
CA VAL A 372 13.61 -17.70 3.40
C VAL A 372 14.36 -18.63 2.47
N VAL A 373 14.77 -18.13 1.30
CA VAL A 373 15.50 -18.91 0.30
C VAL A 373 16.86 -18.29 0.01
N ALA A 374 17.81 -19.13 -0.41
CA ALA A 374 19.14 -18.69 -0.73
C ALA A 374 19.15 -17.78 -1.96
N LEU A 375 20.06 -16.79 -1.97
CA LEU A 375 20.16 -15.80 -3.05
C LEU A 375 20.76 -16.39 -4.34
N ASP A 376 21.60 -17.41 -4.19
CA ASP A 376 22.26 -18.15 -5.27
C ASP A 376 21.40 -19.28 -5.84
N ASP A 377 20.53 -19.87 -5.00
CA ASP A 377 19.60 -20.92 -5.38
C ASP A 377 18.23 -20.72 -4.71
N PRO A 378 17.26 -20.07 -5.37
CA PRO A 378 15.93 -19.82 -4.80
C PRO A 378 15.10 -21.07 -4.52
N THR A 379 15.53 -22.26 -4.93
CA THR A 379 14.86 -23.52 -4.58
C THR A 379 15.25 -24.02 -3.19
N ARG A 380 16.41 -23.60 -2.69
CA ARG A 380 16.97 -24.00 -1.40
C ARG A 380 16.41 -23.12 -0.27
N ALA A 381 15.57 -23.70 0.57
CA ALA A 381 15.10 -23.05 1.79
C ALA A 381 16.23 -22.98 2.82
N LEU A 382 16.31 -21.86 3.53
CA LEU A 382 17.29 -21.60 4.59
C LEU A 382 16.68 -21.90 5.98
N PRO A 383 17.49 -22.42 6.91
CA PRO A 383 17.06 -22.63 8.29
C PRO A 383 16.85 -21.29 9.03
N PRO A 384 16.19 -21.32 10.21
CA PRO A 384 16.08 -20.14 11.07
C PRO A 384 17.44 -19.48 11.35
N GLY A 385 17.43 -18.14 11.37
CA GLY A 385 18.63 -17.32 11.60
C GLY A 385 19.44 -16.98 10.35
N GLU A 386 19.29 -17.72 9.25
CA GLU A 386 20.00 -17.40 8.01
C GLU A 386 19.27 -16.35 7.17
N HIS A 387 20.05 -15.47 6.55
CA HIS A 387 19.57 -14.37 5.72
C HIS A 387 19.43 -14.78 4.26
N GLY A 388 18.31 -14.45 3.64
CA GLY A 388 18.05 -14.74 2.23
C GLY A 388 16.85 -13.94 1.71
N GLU A 389 16.29 -14.36 0.59
CA GLU A 389 15.10 -13.76 0.01
C GLU A 389 13.84 -14.39 0.61
N ILE A 390 12.87 -13.56 0.98
CA ILE A 390 11.56 -14.01 1.46
C ILE A 390 10.77 -14.51 0.25
N ALA A 391 10.28 -15.74 0.31
CA ALA A 391 9.38 -16.33 -0.69
C ALA A 391 8.04 -16.66 -0.07
N VAL A 392 6.95 -16.46 -0.83
CA VAL A 392 5.57 -16.57 -0.35
C VAL A 392 4.76 -17.49 -1.26
N ARG A 393 3.86 -18.25 -0.65
CA ARG A 393 2.85 -19.05 -1.34
C ARG A 393 1.51 -18.92 -0.61
N GLY A 394 0.41 -18.76 -1.36
CA GLY A 394 -0.92 -18.66 -0.78
C GLY A 394 -1.98 -18.31 -1.82
N PRO A 395 -3.27 -18.45 -1.47
CA PRO A 395 -4.37 -18.17 -2.39
C PRO A 395 -4.53 -16.68 -2.72
N ASN A 396 -3.90 -15.82 -1.97
CA ASN A 396 -3.86 -14.37 -2.12
C ASN A 396 -2.73 -13.87 -3.03
N VAL A 397 -1.83 -14.75 -3.46
CA VAL A 397 -0.71 -14.41 -4.35
C VAL A 397 -1.23 -14.24 -5.77
N PHE A 398 -0.78 -13.18 -6.44
CA PHE A 398 -1.20 -12.77 -7.78
C PHE A 398 -0.88 -13.82 -8.86
N GLN A 399 -1.49 -13.67 -10.04
CA GLN A 399 -1.25 -14.59 -11.17
C GLN A 399 -0.02 -14.23 -12.01
N GLY A 400 0.60 -13.07 -11.77
CA GLY A 400 1.71 -12.55 -12.56
C GLY A 400 1.46 -11.13 -13.04
N TYR A 401 2.34 -10.63 -13.92
CA TYR A 401 2.26 -9.28 -14.47
C TYR A 401 1.59 -9.28 -15.84
N TRP A 402 0.67 -8.34 -16.04
CA TRP A 402 -0.10 -8.18 -17.27
C TRP A 402 0.81 -7.99 -18.49
N LYS A 403 0.63 -8.82 -19.52
CA LYS A 403 1.43 -8.84 -20.75
C LYS A 403 2.93 -9.00 -20.57
N GLN A 404 3.39 -9.47 -19.40
CA GLN A 404 4.82 -9.63 -19.08
C GLN A 404 5.11 -11.07 -18.63
N GLN A 405 5.09 -12.00 -19.60
CA GLN A 405 5.27 -13.43 -19.31
C GLN A 405 6.65 -13.77 -18.75
N ALA A 406 7.71 -13.14 -19.28
CA ALA A 406 9.08 -13.40 -18.82
C ALA A 406 9.29 -12.96 -17.36
N GLU A 407 8.83 -11.76 -17.01
CA GLU A 407 8.88 -11.25 -15.64
C GLU A 407 7.98 -12.04 -14.69
N SER A 408 6.83 -12.48 -15.17
CA SER A 408 5.94 -13.35 -14.40
C SER A 408 6.61 -14.69 -14.10
N ALA A 409 7.22 -15.33 -15.11
CA ALA A 409 7.96 -16.57 -14.92
C ALA A 409 9.18 -16.38 -14.01
N ALA A 410 9.88 -15.26 -14.11
CA ALA A 410 11.03 -14.93 -13.27
C ALA A 410 10.64 -14.69 -11.79
N ALA A 411 9.42 -14.23 -11.54
CA ALA A 411 8.93 -13.95 -10.20
C ALA A 411 8.58 -15.23 -9.40
N PHE A 412 8.50 -16.40 -10.04
CA PHE A 412 8.13 -17.65 -9.37
C PHE A 412 9.21 -18.72 -9.50
N ARG A 413 9.35 -19.54 -8.44
CA ARG A 413 10.16 -20.78 -8.44
C ARG A 413 9.38 -21.87 -7.70
N ASP A 414 9.09 -22.97 -8.38
CA ASP A 414 8.36 -24.13 -7.80
C ASP A 414 7.06 -23.74 -7.07
N GLY A 415 6.30 -22.79 -7.63
CA GLY A 415 5.06 -22.28 -7.05
C GLY A 415 5.23 -21.26 -5.92
N TRP A 416 6.47 -20.86 -5.60
CA TRP A 416 6.78 -19.81 -4.64
C TRP A 416 7.03 -18.49 -5.35
N PHE A 417 6.34 -17.45 -4.91
CA PHE A 417 6.59 -16.09 -5.34
C PHE A 417 7.81 -15.52 -4.63
N LEU A 418 8.81 -15.09 -5.40
CA LEU A 418 10.02 -14.43 -4.94
C LEU A 418 9.75 -12.93 -4.77
N THR A 419 9.80 -12.44 -3.55
CA THR A 419 9.31 -11.08 -3.24
C THR A 419 10.28 -9.97 -3.57
N GLY A 420 11.55 -10.29 -3.73
CA GLY A 420 12.64 -9.32 -3.79
C GLY A 420 12.95 -8.66 -2.45
N ASP A 421 12.29 -9.07 -1.38
CA ASP A 421 12.53 -8.59 -0.02
C ASP A 421 13.48 -9.55 0.70
N LEU A 422 14.54 -9.02 1.31
CA LEU A 422 15.56 -9.77 2.05
C LEU A 422 15.21 -9.81 3.53
N GLY A 423 15.41 -10.97 4.15
CA GLY A 423 15.08 -11.13 5.55
C GLY A 423 15.52 -12.48 6.10
N TRP A 424 15.09 -12.76 7.29
CA TRP A 424 15.34 -14.01 8.00
C TRP A 424 14.16 -14.37 8.89
N MET A 425 14.06 -15.63 9.27
CA MET A 425 13.05 -16.16 10.20
C MET A 425 13.74 -16.64 11.47
N ASP A 426 13.18 -16.35 12.65
CA ASP A 426 13.67 -16.94 13.90
C ASP A 426 13.05 -18.31 14.18
N GLU A 427 13.52 -18.96 15.26
CA GLU A 427 13.02 -20.28 15.69
C GLU A 427 11.53 -20.27 16.09
N GLY A 428 11.00 -19.11 16.49
CA GLY A 428 9.58 -18.90 16.79
C GLY A 428 8.72 -18.66 15.55
N GLY A 429 9.34 -18.63 14.35
CA GLY A 429 8.65 -18.40 13.10
C GLY A 429 8.36 -16.93 12.78
N TYR A 430 8.92 -15.99 13.52
CA TYR A 430 8.80 -14.56 13.24
C TYR A 430 9.77 -14.14 12.14
N PHE A 431 9.26 -13.48 11.12
CA PHE A 431 10.06 -12.95 10.02
C PHE A 431 10.51 -11.52 10.31
N THR A 432 11.76 -11.25 9.97
CA THR A 432 12.37 -9.91 10.05
C THR A 432 12.81 -9.49 8.66
N LEU A 433 12.35 -8.33 8.20
CA LEU A 433 12.77 -7.70 6.95
C LEU A 433 14.06 -6.94 7.20
N VAL A 434 15.03 -7.16 6.32
CA VAL A 434 16.32 -6.44 6.39
C VAL A 434 16.33 -5.31 5.37
N ASP A 435 16.06 -5.60 4.11
CA ASP A 435 15.98 -4.61 3.02
C ASP A 435 15.34 -5.22 1.77
N ARG A 436 15.31 -4.46 0.69
CA ARG A 436 15.02 -4.97 -0.65
C ARG A 436 16.29 -5.36 -1.37
N ARG A 437 16.26 -6.50 -2.06
CA ARG A 437 17.40 -7.01 -2.86
C ARG A 437 17.97 -5.92 -3.80
N LYS A 438 17.11 -5.10 -4.40
CA LYS A 438 17.51 -4.01 -5.29
C LYS A 438 18.13 -2.79 -4.60
N ASN A 439 17.95 -2.64 -3.30
CA ASN A 439 18.50 -1.52 -2.51
C ASN A 439 19.84 -1.90 -1.87
N MET A 440 20.10 -3.20 -1.74
CA MET A 440 21.33 -3.71 -1.15
C MET A 440 22.55 -3.08 -1.84
N ILE A 441 23.44 -2.51 -1.06
CA ILE A 441 24.69 -1.90 -1.49
C ILE A 441 25.78 -2.95 -1.38
N ILE A 442 26.54 -3.17 -2.44
CA ILE A 442 27.70 -4.07 -2.39
C ILE A 442 28.95 -3.22 -2.18
N SER A 443 29.38 -3.12 -0.92
CA SER A 443 30.52 -2.28 -0.52
C SER A 443 31.71 -3.17 -0.15
N SER A 444 32.80 -3.14 -0.93
CA SER A 444 34.01 -3.97 -0.74
C SER A 444 33.71 -5.47 -0.58
N GLY A 445 32.69 -5.98 -1.29
CA GLY A 445 32.24 -7.38 -1.19
C GLY A 445 31.31 -7.70 -0.02
N PHE A 446 31.00 -6.73 0.83
CA PHE A 446 30.02 -6.86 1.90
C PHE A 446 28.63 -6.41 1.44
N ASN A 447 27.60 -7.14 1.85
CA ASN A 447 26.22 -6.71 1.72
C ASN A 447 25.92 -5.67 2.79
N VAL A 448 25.65 -4.44 2.36
CA VAL A 448 25.26 -3.31 3.23
C VAL A 448 23.80 -2.99 2.95
N TYR A 449 23.03 -2.87 4.01
CA TYR A 449 21.59 -2.70 3.94
C TYR A 449 21.19 -1.27 4.33
N PRO A 450 20.74 -0.43 3.38
CA PRO A 450 20.31 0.94 3.64
C PRO A 450 19.36 1.06 4.83
N ALA A 451 18.38 0.17 4.94
CA ALA A 451 17.40 0.22 6.02
C ALA A 451 18.02 0.09 7.43
N ALA A 452 19.11 -0.67 7.58
CA ALA A 452 19.82 -0.79 8.85
C ALA A 452 20.51 0.53 9.23
N ILE A 453 21.11 1.19 8.24
CA ILE A 453 21.75 2.51 8.44
C ILE A 453 20.68 3.56 8.73
N GLU A 454 19.57 3.59 7.99
CA GLU A 454 18.44 4.48 8.20
C GLU A 454 17.88 4.36 9.62
N GLN A 455 17.69 3.12 10.10
CA GLN A 455 17.22 2.86 11.45
C GLN A 455 18.14 3.48 12.52
N ALA A 456 19.46 3.33 12.37
CA ALA A 456 20.44 3.92 13.28
C ALA A 456 20.45 5.46 13.20
N ILE A 457 20.28 6.03 11.98
CA ILE A 457 20.19 7.50 11.78
C ILE A 457 18.94 8.06 12.44
N TYR A 458 17.81 7.36 12.42
CA TYR A 458 16.56 7.81 13.08
C TYR A 458 16.67 7.91 14.60
N GLU A 459 17.66 7.27 15.23
CA GLU A 459 17.97 7.42 16.66
C GLU A 459 18.58 8.80 16.99
N HIS A 460 19.09 9.52 15.97
CA HIS A 460 19.66 10.84 16.18
C HIS A 460 18.57 11.87 16.50
N PRO A 461 18.67 12.66 17.62
CA PRO A 461 17.59 13.53 18.08
C PRO A 461 17.20 14.61 17.09
N ASP A 462 18.15 15.08 16.27
CA ASP A 462 17.93 16.16 15.30
C ASP A 462 17.37 15.67 13.95
N VAL A 463 17.27 14.37 13.73
CA VAL A 463 16.78 13.81 12.47
C VAL A 463 15.26 13.71 12.47
N GLU A 464 14.62 14.27 11.46
CA GLU A 464 13.19 14.11 11.19
C GLU A 464 12.95 12.94 10.23
N GLU A 465 13.69 12.92 9.11
CA GLU A 465 13.57 11.87 8.09
C GLU A 465 14.94 11.57 7.49
N CYS A 466 15.14 10.33 7.06
CA CYS A 466 16.32 9.95 6.29
C CYS A 466 16.02 8.91 5.23
N LEU A 467 16.86 8.89 4.21
CA LEU A 467 17.00 7.83 3.20
C LEU A 467 18.48 7.57 2.94
N VAL A 468 18.82 6.30 2.73
CA VAL A 468 20.18 5.89 2.36
C VAL A 468 20.13 5.18 1.00
N ILE A 469 21.06 5.52 0.13
CA ILE A 469 21.24 4.85 -1.16
C ILE A 469 22.69 4.46 -1.38
N GLY A 470 22.92 3.47 -2.26
CA GLY A 470 24.23 3.17 -2.78
C GLY A 470 24.61 4.17 -3.88
N VAL A 471 25.80 4.71 -3.80
CA VAL A 471 26.42 5.52 -4.85
C VAL A 471 27.72 4.85 -5.32
N PRO A 472 28.15 5.05 -6.57
CA PRO A 472 29.44 4.53 -7.04
C PRO A 472 30.61 5.03 -6.17
N ASP A 473 31.54 4.13 -5.87
CA ASP A 473 32.77 4.42 -5.11
C ASP A 473 33.94 3.69 -5.78
N GLU A 474 35.00 4.42 -6.13
CA GLU A 474 36.14 3.87 -6.90
C GLU A 474 36.86 2.73 -6.17
N TYR A 475 36.91 2.76 -4.84
CA TYR A 475 37.60 1.76 -4.02
C TYR A 475 36.71 0.63 -3.59
N ARG A 476 35.44 0.95 -3.23
CA ARG A 476 34.50 -0.01 -2.61
C ARG A 476 33.53 -0.64 -3.63
N GLY A 477 33.52 -0.16 -4.87
CA GLY A 477 32.47 -0.44 -5.86
C GLY A 477 31.23 0.40 -5.61
N GLN A 478 30.63 0.29 -4.42
CA GLN A 478 29.56 1.16 -3.94
C GLN A 478 29.82 1.59 -2.51
N ALA A 479 29.30 2.76 -2.13
CA ALA A 479 29.27 3.27 -0.77
C ALA A 479 27.90 3.83 -0.41
N ALA A 480 27.56 3.83 0.88
CA ALA A 480 26.33 4.41 1.37
C ALA A 480 26.40 5.94 1.37
N LYS A 481 25.38 6.61 0.81
CA LYS A 481 25.14 8.06 0.94
C LYS A 481 23.82 8.26 1.68
N ALA A 482 23.88 9.05 2.77
CA ALA A 482 22.73 9.41 3.56
C ALA A 482 22.13 10.74 3.11
N PHE A 483 20.82 10.80 2.93
CA PHE A 483 20.03 12.01 2.72
C PHE A 483 19.17 12.23 3.96
N VAL A 484 19.32 13.40 4.59
CA VAL A 484 18.71 13.65 5.89
C VAL A 484 17.92 14.96 5.84
N LYS A 485 16.69 14.91 6.35
CA LYS A 485 15.90 16.08 6.73
C LYS A 485 16.03 16.26 8.24
N LEU A 486 16.49 17.42 8.65
CA LEU A 486 16.60 17.78 10.06
C LEU A 486 15.27 18.38 10.56
N ARG A 487 15.07 18.33 11.88
CA ARG A 487 13.99 19.05 12.57
C ARG A 487 14.26 20.54 12.55
N ASP A 488 13.22 21.37 12.60
CA ASP A 488 13.35 22.83 12.55
C ASP A 488 14.17 23.43 13.70
N THR A 489 14.28 22.71 14.81
CA THR A 489 15.07 23.12 16.00
C THR A 489 16.53 22.69 15.95
N ALA A 490 16.91 21.91 14.93
CA ALA A 490 18.23 21.28 14.85
C ALA A 490 19.28 22.25 14.28
N GLN A 491 20.53 22.05 14.73
CA GLN A 491 21.71 22.65 14.14
C GLN A 491 22.19 21.83 12.94
N VAL A 492 23.18 22.38 12.20
CA VAL A 492 23.76 21.68 11.05
C VAL A 492 24.41 20.36 11.48
N LEU A 493 23.97 19.25 10.89
CA LEU A 493 24.59 17.93 11.07
C LEU A 493 25.69 17.76 10.01
N THR A 494 26.93 17.48 10.45
CA THR A 494 28.05 17.15 9.56
C THR A 494 28.22 15.64 9.40
N LEU A 495 28.88 15.20 8.31
CA LEU A 495 29.16 13.78 8.09
C LEU A 495 30.00 13.17 9.24
N ASP A 496 30.98 13.91 9.76
CA ASP A 496 31.82 13.43 10.86
C ASP A 496 31.02 13.29 12.17
N ALA A 497 30.13 14.24 12.46
CA ALA A 497 29.23 14.14 13.62
C ALA A 497 28.29 12.93 13.49
N LEU A 498 27.70 12.73 12.29
CA LEU A 498 26.85 11.56 12.01
C LEU A 498 27.63 10.26 12.16
N ARG A 499 28.84 10.15 11.61
CA ARG A 499 29.71 8.97 11.75
C ARG A 499 30.06 8.71 13.22
N GLY A 500 30.38 9.76 13.96
CA GLY A 500 30.63 9.66 15.40
C GLY A 500 29.44 9.09 16.16
N PHE A 501 28.24 9.56 15.83
CA PHE A 501 26.99 9.05 16.41
C PHE A 501 26.72 7.59 16.04
N LEU A 502 27.05 7.18 14.82
CA LEU A 502 26.82 5.83 14.31
C LEU A 502 27.89 4.80 14.74
N ALA A 503 29.02 5.23 15.31
CA ALA A 503 30.21 4.40 15.50
C ALA A 503 30.00 3.19 16.41
N ASP A 504 29.07 3.25 17.36
CA ASP A 504 28.68 2.18 18.28
C ASP A 504 27.37 1.48 17.90
N ARG A 505 26.74 1.87 16.75
CA ARG A 505 25.41 1.42 16.33
C ARG A 505 25.45 0.52 15.09
N ILE A 506 26.38 0.78 14.17
CA ILE A 506 26.51 0.02 12.91
C ILE A 506 27.95 -0.37 12.64
N GLY A 507 28.15 -1.36 11.76
CA GLY A 507 29.46 -1.86 11.38
C GLY A 507 30.28 -0.82 10.57
N ARG A 508 31.60 -0.93 10.61
CA ARG A 508 32.49 0.00 9.87
C ARG A 508 32.25 -0.03 8.36
N HIS A 509 31.84 -1.16 7.81
CA HIS A 509 31.54 -1.32 6.37
C HIS A 509 30.21 -0.69 5.97
N GLU A 510 29.32 -0.40 6.94
CA GLU A 510 28.01 0.23 6.76
C GLU A 510 28.06 1.75 6.90
N MET A 511 29.19 2.31 7.37
CA MET A 511 29.34 3.75 7.58
C MET A 511 29.08 4.54 6.31
N PRO A 512 28.18 5.56 6.35
CA PRO A 512 27.96 6.45 5.22
C PRO A 512 29.25 7.13 4.75
N ALA A 513 29.50 7.10 3.44
CA ALA A 513 30.61 7.81 2.83
C ALA A 513 30.29 9.29 2.58
N ALA A 514 29.01 9.61 2.43
CA ALA A 514 28.52 10.98 2.18
C ALA A 514 27.22 11.26 2.94
N LEU A 515 27.00 12.54 3.23
CA LEU A 515 25.78 13.08 3.83
C LEU A 515 25.30 14.29 3.02
N GLU A 516 24.02 14.31 2.70
CA GLU A 516 23.35 15.45 2.08
C GLU A 516 22.12 15.87 2.90
N LEU A 517 22.07 17.11 3.32
CA LEU A 517 20.92 17.67 4.01
C LEU A 517 19.90 18.19 3.01
N ARG A 518 18.63 17.82 3.18
CA ARG A 518 17.51 18.22 2.31
C ARG A 518 16.38 18.83 3.13
N ALA A 519 15.75 19.87 2.59
CA ALA A 519 14.54 20.45 3.18
C ALA A 519 13.33 19.49 3.10
N ALA A 520 13.31 18.62 2.09
CA ALA A 520 12.30 17.57 1.92
C ALA A 520 12.90 16.38 1.17
N LEU A 521 12.45 15.17 1.51
CA LEU A 521 12.79 13.94 0.80
C LEU A 521 11.69 13.54 -0.19
N PRO A 522 12.04 12.92 -1.34
CA PRO A 522 11.08 12.56 -2.37
C PRO A 522 10.09 11.48 -1.89
N ARG A 523 8.82 11.62 -2.26
CA ARG A 523 7.73 10.74 -1.84
C ARG A 523 6.93 10.19 -3.00
N SER A 524 6.37 9.00 -2.78
CA SER A 524 5.39 8.40 -3.68
C SER A 524 4.00 9.00 -3.47
N ALA A 525 3.07 8.64 -4.37
CA ALA A 525 1.63 8.91 -4.26
C ALA A 525 1.00 8.38 -2.95
N ALA A 526 1.58 7.35 -2.34
CA ALA A 526 1.16 6.80 -1.06
C ALA A 526 1.97 7.37 0.12
N SER A 527 2.57 8.55 -0.04
CA SER A 527 3.40 9.24 0.97
C SER A 527 4.63 8.45 1.45
N LYS A 528 5.07 7.43 0.71
CA LYS A 528 6.30 6.67 1.00
C LYS A 528 7.52 7.43 0.51
N LEU A 529 8.61 7.40 1.27
CA LEU A 529 9.90 7.89 0.83
C LEU A 529 10.42 7.08 -0.38
N LEU A 530 10.98 7.76 -1.38
CA LEU A 530 11.38 7.18 -2.66
C LEU A 530 12.90 7.24 -2.88
N ALA A 531 13.61 6.21 -2.43
CA ALA A 531 15.05 6.05 -2.70
C ALA A 531 15.39 5.98 -4.21
N ALA A 532 14.46 5.50 -5.04
CA ALA A 532 14.67 5.42 -6.49
C ALA A 532 14.90 6.80 -7.12
N ARG A 533 14.12 7.82 -6.71
CA ARG A 533 14.32 9.20 -7.22
C ARG A 533 15.68 9.78 -6.86
N LEU A 534 16.16 9.49 -5.64
CA LEU A 534 17.50 9.95 -5.24
C LEU A 534 18.60 9.25 -6.07
N ARG A 535 18.41 7.97 -6.41
CA ARG A 535 19.34 7.29 -7.32
C ARG A 535 19.34 7.90 -8.71
N ASP A 536 18.17 8.17 -9.26
CA ASP A 536 18.03 8.81 -10.57
C ASP A 536 18.72 10.20 -10.57
N GLU A 537 18.54 11.00 -9.51
CA GLU A 537 19.19 12.31 -9.33
C GLU A 537 20.72 12.19 -9.27
N GLU A 538 21.26 11.21 -8.53
CA GLU A 538 22.70 10.97 -8.43
C GLU A 538 23.30 10.51 -9.77
N GLU A 539 22.62 9.62 -10.49
CA GLU A 539 23.04 9.17 -11.82
C GLU A 539 23.05 10.32 -12.83
N GLU A 540 22.03 11.18 -12.82
CA GLU A 540 22.00 12.39 -13.67
C GLU A 540 23.12 13.37 -13.30
N GLN A 541 23.42 13.54 -12.02
CA GLN A 541 24.48 14.42 -11.56
C GLN A 541 25.86 13.89 -11.97
N ALA A 542 26.10 12.61 -11.80
CA ALA A 542 27.33 11.95 -12.26
C ALA A 542 27.51 12.07 -13.78
N ALA A 543 26.44 11.88 -14.56
CA ALA A 543 26.47 12.01 -16.01
C ALA A 543 26.76 13.47 -16.48
N ARG A 544 26.28 14.46 -15.74
CA ARG A 544 26.58 15.89 -16.02
C ARG A 544 28.03 16.24 -15.71
N SER A 545 28.57 15.76 -14.58
CA SER A 545 29.96 15.96 -14.20
C SER A 545 30.94 15.37 -15.21
N ALA A 546 30.66 14.12 -15.67
CA ALA A 546 31.46 13.44 -16.70
C ALA A 546 31.48 14.19 -18.07
N LYS A 547 30.37 14.89 -18.42
CA LYS A 547 30.28 15.68 -19.64
C LYS A 547 31.07 17.01 -19.55
N THR A 548 31.19 17.54 -18.35
CA THR A 548 31.92 18.83 -18.12
C THR A 548 33.44 18.61 -18.10
N GLU A 549 33.91 17.45 -17.68
CA GLU A 549 35.34 17.08 -17.67
C GLU A 549 35.85 16.59 -19.05
N GLY A 550 34.95 16.23 -19.97
CA GLY A 550 35.26 15.69 -21.30
C GLY A 550 35.35 16.73 -22.43
N THR A 551 35.34 18.07 -22.16
CA THR A 551 35.54 19.10 -23.19
C THR A 551 37.01 19.53 -23.16
N PRO A 552 37.85 19.07 -24.10
CA PRO A 552 39.21 19.58 -24.19
C PRO A 552 39.18 21.04 -24.65
N ALA A 553 40.01 21.89 -24.00
CA ALA A 553 40.24 23.27 -24.33
C ALA A 553 40.95 23.45 -25.69
#